data_19eb62a39ce5f67e4ff157c60606ed87
#
_entry.id   19eb62a39ce5f67e4ff157c60606ed87
#
_cell.length_a   1.000
_cell.length_b   1.000
_cell.length_c   1.000
_cell.angle_alpha   90.00
_cell.angle_beta   90.00
_cell.angle_gamma   90.00
#
_symmetry.space_group_name_H-M   'P 1'
#
loop_
_entity.id
_entity.type
_entity.pdbx_description
1 polymer ?
#
loop_
_entity_poly.entity_id
_entity_poly.type
_entity_poly.pdbx_seq_one_letter_code
_entity_poly.pdbx_strand_id
1 'polypeptide(L)'
;FDLVVMDEASQIKPEDALGTIARCKQLVVVGDPKQLPPTSFFDKAIESEEEDVTAIEQSESILDVSFPMFKARRLRWHYRSRHESLIAFSNQEFYDNNLVVFPSPSNKSDEFGIKFTHVKAGFFNNQCNIEEAKVIAEAVRKHFLHRPNESLGVVAMNAKQREQIERCVEE
;
A
#
# COMPACT_ATOMS: atom_id res chain seq x y z
N PHE A 1 -12.96 -15.34 26.04
CA PHE A 1 -11.71 -15.76 25.39
C PHE A 1 -10.53 -15.55 26.34
N ASP A 2 -9.57 -16.45 26.36
CA ASP A 2 -8.37 -16.28 27.17
C ASP A 2 -7.40 -15.29 26.52
N LEU A 3 -7.34 -15.29 25.20
CA LEU A 3 -6.53 -14.38 24.38
C LEU A 3 -7.30 -13.97 23.13
N VAL A 4 -7.21 -12.69 22.79
CA VAL A 4 -7.61 -12.14 21.48
C VAL A 4 -6.38 -11.53 20.83
N VAL A 5 -6.15 -11.83 19.57
CA VAL A 5 -5.15 -11.19 18.71
C VAL A 5 -5.88 -10.45 17.60
N MET A 6 -5.68 -9.14 17.53
CA MET A 6 -6.20 -8.29 16.46
C MET A 6 -5.04 -7.98 15.51
N ASP A 7 -5.10 -8.56 14.33
CA ASP A 7 -4.14 -8.28 13.25
C ASP A 7 -4.71 -7.22 12.30
N GLU A 8 -3.85 -6.53 11.56
CA GLU A 8 -4.21 -5.37 10.71
C GLU A 8 -5.01 -4.30 11.48
N ALA A 9 -4.65 -4.08 12.73
CA ALA A 9 -5.39 -3.22 13.66
C ALA A 9 -5.41 -1.74 13.26
N SER A 10 -4.54 -1.31 12.36
CA SER A 10 -4.58 0.01 11.72
C SER A 10 -5.82 0.22 10.84
N GLN A 11 -6.50 -0.86 10.43
CA GLN A 11 -7.70 -0.83 9.59
C GLN A 11 -8.99 -1.13 10.35
N ILE A 12 -8.92 -1.39 11.65
CA ILE A 12 -10.06 -1.72 12.50
C ILE A 12 -10.49 -0.47 13.26
N LYS A 13 -11.78 -0.14 13.15
CA LYS A 13 -12.35 0.95 13.94
C LYS A 13 -12.48 0.54 15.42
N PRO A 14 -12.31 1.47 16.38
CA PRO A 14 -12.44 1.18 17.81
C PRO A 14 -13.79 0.57 18.18
N GLU A 15 -14.89 1.08 17.60
CA GLU A 15 -16.25 0.59 17.85
C GLU A 15 -16.44 -0.87 17.44
N ASP A 16 -15.80 -1.31 16.36
CA ASP A 16 -15.88 -2.70 15.89
C ASP A 16 -15.08 -3.67 16.80
N ALA A 17 -14.03 -3.16 17.44
CA ALA A 17 -13.17 -3.94 18.31
C ALA A 17 -13.73 -4.14 19.73
N LEU A 18 -14.47 -3.17 20.27
CA LEU A 18 -14.88 -3.11 21.67
C LEU A 18 -15.63 -4.36 22.15
N GLY A 19 -16.55 -4.86 21.34
CA GLY A 19 -17.33 -6.06 21.66
C GLY A 19 -16.47 -7.31 21.84
N THR A 20 -15.39 -7.43 21.09
CA THR A 20 -14.42 -8.53 21.19
C THR A 20 -13.48 -8.32 22.37
N ILE A 21 -13.00 -7.11 22.59
CA ILE A 21 -12.12 -6.72 23.70
C ILE A 21 -12.80 -7.00 25.03
N ALA A 22 -14.07 -6.62 25.20
CA ALA A 22 -14.83 -6.81 26.43
C ALA A 22 -14.98 -8.30 26.84
N ARG A 23 -14.74 -9.23 25.92
CA ARG A 23 -14.89 -10.68 26.15
C ARG A 23 -13.56 -11.41 26.33
N CYS A 24 -12.43 -10.70 26.34
CA CYS A 24 -11.12 -11.33 26.46
C CYS A 24 -10.45 -11.00 27.79
N LYS A 25 -9.55 -11.92 28.23
CA LYS A 25 -8.70 -11.72 29.40
C LYS A 25 -7.38 -11.07 29.04
N GLN A 26 -6.90 -11.34 27.84
CA GLN A 26 -5.65 -10.78 27.28
C GLN A 26 -5.88 -10.30 25.85
N LEU A 27 -5.23 -9.22 25.50
CA LEU A 27 -5.31 -8.60 24.18
C LEU A 27 -3.90 -8.39 23.61
N VAL A 28 -3.73 -8.78 22.35
CA VAL A 28 -2.57 -8.43 21.53
C VAL A 28 -3.08 -7.67 20.31
N VAL A 29 -2.59 -6.46 20.12
CA VAL A 29 -2.94 -5.61 18.99
C VAL A 29 -1.73 -5.54 18.06
N VAL A 30 -1.89 -5.98 16.81
CA VAL A 30 -0.85 -6.02 15.79
C VAL A 30 -1.28 -5.16 14.62
N GLY A 31 -0.41 -4.29 14.16
CA GLY A 31 -0.69 -3.42 13.03
C GLY A 31 0.51 -2.54 12.71
N ASP A 32 0.36 -1.77 11.66
CA ASP A 32 1.37 -0.85 11.18
C ASP A 32 0.78 0.57 11.09
N PRO A 33 1.25 1.52 11.93
CA PRO A 33 0.74 2.89 11.93
C PRO A 33 1.12 3.69 10.67
N LYS A 34 1.92 3.11 9.77
CA LYS A 34 2.29 3.72 8.48
C LYS A 34 1.44 3.20 7.32
N GLN A 35 0.57 2.22 7.58
CA GLN A 35 -0.40 1.75 6.60
C GLN A 35 -1.68 2.58 6.63
N LEU A 36 -2.56 2.34 5.66
CA LEU A 36 -3.79 3.11 5.50
C LEU A 36 -4.72 2.93 6.71
N PRO A 37 -5.44 4.00 7.11
CA PRO A 37 -6.46 3.94 8.15
C PRO A 37 -7.70 3.14 7.70
N PRO A 38 -8.70 2.94 8.58
CA PRO A 38 -9.93 2.24 8.23
C PRO A 38 -10.64 2.81 6.98
N THR A 39 -11.20 1.93 6.14
CA THR A 39 -11.73 2.26 4.79
C THR A 39 -12.89 3.25 4.75
N SER A 40 -13.62 3.48 5.83
CA SER A 40 -14.64 4.55 5.90
C SER A 40 -14.11 5.96 5.63
N PHE A 41 -12.80 6.11 5.66
CA PHE A 41 -12.10 7.30 5.23
C PHE A 41 -12.24 7.53 3.72
N PHE A 42 -12.07 6.48 2.92
CA PHE A 42 -12.19 6.59 1.47
C PHE A 42 -13.63 6.85 1.01
N ASP A 43 -14.63 6.31 1.70
CA ASP A 43 -16.04 6.53 1.38
C ASP A 43 -16.41 8.01 1.55
N LYS A 44 -15.95 8.64 2.62
CA LYS A 44 -16.16 10.08 2.87
C LYS A 44 -15.35 10.99 1.95
N ALA A 45 -14.14 10.60 1.58
CA ALA A 45 -13.29 11.38 0.67
C ALA A 45 -13.79 11.37 -0.79
N ILE A 46 -14.57 10.36 -1.18
CA ILE A 46 -15.20 10.28 -2.51
C ILE A 46 -16.47 11.13 -2.56
N GLU A 47 -17.20 11.28 -1.44
CA GLU A 47 -18.44 12.03 -1.37
C GLU A 47 -18.25 13.56 -1.19
N SER A 48 -17.07 14.00 -0.74
CA SER A 48 -16.75 15.41 -0.53
C SER A 48 -15.68 15.89 -1.50
N GLU A 49 -16.11 16.50 -2.61
CA GLU A 49 -15.18 17.18 -3.53
C GLU A 49 -14.56 18.47 -2.93
N GLU A 50 -14.97 18.94 -1.77
CA GLU A 50 -14.58 20.28 -1.28
C GLU A 50 -14.30 20.43 0.22
N GLU A 51 -14.38 19.44 1.08
CA GLU A 51 -14.18 19.70 2.51
C GLU A 51 -13.21 18.72 3.22
N ASP A 52 -12.14 19.32 3.71
CA ASP A 52 -11.37 19.02 4.91
C ASP A 52 -10.41 17.83 4.92
N VAL A 53 -9.17 18.17 4.59
CA VAL A 53 -7.96 17.45 4.99
C VAL A 53 -7.94 17.14 6.50
N THR A 54 -8.67 17.89 7.31
CA THR A 54 -8.82 17.71 8.76
C THR A 54 -9.64 16.47 9.16
N ALA A 55 -10.51 15.95 8.30
CA ALA A 55 -11.23 14.70 8.57
C ALA A 55 -10.32 13.46 8.49
N ILE A 56 -9.18 13.59 7.81
CA ILE A 56 -8.14 12.55 7.68
C ILE A 56 -7.49 12.26 9.03
N GLU A 57 -7.26 13.31 9.82
CA GLU A 57 -6.55 13.23 11.09
C GLU A 57 -7.40 12.65 12.24
N GLN A 58 -8.72 12.52 12.06
CA GLN A 58 -9.65 12.08 13.13
C GLN A 58 -10.11 10.63 13.01
N SER A 59 -9.64 9.88 12.02
CA SER A 59 -10.01 8.47 11.85
C SER A 59 -9.06 7.57 12.67
N GLU A 60 -9.21 7.58 13.99
CA GLU A 60 -8.44 6.71 14.87
C GLU A 60 -8.77 5.24 14.64
N SER A 61 -7.75 4.42 14.47
CA SER A 61 -7.86 2.98 14.49
C SER A 61 -7.75 2.43 15.91
N ILE A 62 -8.13 1.16 16.11
CA ILE A 62 -7.91 0.51 17.41
C ILE A 62 -6.41 0.41 17.73
N LEU A 63 -5.53 0.40 16.73
CA LEU A 63 -4.09 0.45 16.93
C LEU A 63 -3.68 1.77 17.58
N ASP A 64 -4.18 2.91 17.07
CA ASP A 64 -3.85 4.25 17.58
C ASP A 64 -4.34 4.43 19.01
N VAL A 65 -5.56 4.01 19.30
CA VAL A 65 -6.14 4.03 20.65
C VAL A 65 -5.35 3.13 21.61
N SER A 66 -4.87 2.00 21.15
CA SER A 66 -4.15 1.02 21.99
C SER A 66 -2.70 1.42 22.25
N PHE A 67 -2.08 2.15 21.33
CA PHE A 67 -0.64 2.45 21.37
C PHE A 67 -0.18 3.13 22.69
N PRO A 68 -0.87 4.15 23.22
CA PRO A 68 -0.49 4.77 24.50
C PRO A 68 -0.80 3.90 25.73
N MET A 69 -1.67 2.88 25.59
CA MET A 69 -2.15 2.06 26.70
C MET A 69 -1.29 0.82 26.93
N PHE A 70 -0.61 0.32 25.90
CA PHE A 70 0.12 -0.94 25.94
C PHE A 70 1.61 -0.75 25.66
N LYS A 71 2.41 -1.70 26.15
CA LYS A 71 3.83 -1.74 25.82
C LYS A 71 4.04 -2.18 24.38
N ALA A 72 4.44 -1.26 23.53
CA ALA A 72 4.72 -1.54 22.14
C ALA A 72 5.99 -2.38 21.93
N ARG A 73 5.94 -3.26 20.96
CA ARG A 73 7.08 -4.03 20.44
C ARG A 73 7.08 -3.91 18.92
N ARG A 74 8.22 -3.60 18.31
CA ARG A 74 8.35 -3.51 16.86
C ARG A 74 8.93 -4.81 16.32
N LEU A 75 8.24 -5.40 15.33
CA LEU A 75 8.78 -6.47 14.50
C LEU A 75 9.74 -5.85 13.48
N ARG A 76 10.95 -6.36 13.42
CA ARG A 76 12.01 -5.76 12.60
C ARG A 76 12.39 -6.57 11.37
N TRP A 77 12.01 -7.85 11.33
CA TRP A 77 12.38 -8.74 10.24
C TRP A 77 11.42 -8.62 9.08
N HIS A 78 11.94 -8.21 7.91
CA HIS A 78 11.18 -8.17 6.68
C HIS A 78 11.56 -9.36 5.79
N TYR A 79 10.58 -10.20 5.43
CA TYR A 79 10.79 -11.43 4.64
C TYR A 79 9.85 -11.55 3.43
N ARG A 80 8.84 -10.66 3.31
CA ARG A 80 7.81 -10.75 2.27
C ARG A 80 8.33 -10.38 0.89
N SER A 81 9.20 -9.39 0.77
CA SER A 81 9.72 -8.93 -0.51
C SER A 81 10.71 -9.91 -1.11
N ARG A 82 10.48 -10.30 -2.36
CA ARG A 82 11.38 -11.20 -3.10
C ARG A 82 12.71 -10.54 -3.49
N HIS A 83 12.76 -9.22 -3.48
CA HIS A 83 13.96 -8.44 -3.73
C HIS A 83 14.05 -7.28 -2.74
N GLU A 84 15.23 -7.02 -2.23
CA GLU A 84 15.49 -6.00 -1.21
C GLU A 84 15.10 -4.58 -1.64
N SER A 85 15.23 -4.24 -2.93
CA SER A 85 14.85 -2.92 -3.45
C SER A 85 13.36 -2.60 -3.27
N LEU A 86 12.49 -3.62 -3.19
CA LEU A 86 11.05 -3.43 -3.05
C LEU A 86 10.65 -2.81 -1.70
N ILE A 87 11.46 -3.00 -0.66
CA ILE A 87 11.22 -2.44 0.67
C ILE A 87 12.18 -1.30 1.01
N ALA A 88 13.24 -1.12 0.22
CA ALA A 88 14.32 -0.17 0.54
C ALA A 88 13.80 1.25 0.74
N PHE A 89 12.97 1.74 -0.19
CA PHE A 89 12.36 3.07 -0.08
C PHE A 89 11.50 3.19 1.18
N SER A 90 10.59 2.25 1.41
CA SER A 90 9.73 2.29 2.60
C SER A 90 10.53 2.18 3.89
N ASN A 91 11.59 1.37 3.91
CA ASN A 91 12.46 1.26 5.07
C ASN A 91 13.14 2.59 5.41
N GLN A 92 13.59 3.30 4.39
CA GLN A 92 14.24 4.61 4.56
C GLN A 92 13.24 5.67 5.02
N GLU A 93 12.09 5.81 4.33
CA GLU A 93 11.19 6.95 4.53
C GLU A 93 10.21 6.76 5.70
N PHE A 94 9.85 5.52 6.04
CA PHE A 94 8.79 5.26 7.02
C PHE A 94 9.25 4.47 8.25
N TYR A 95 10.35 3.73 8.15
CA TYR A 95 10.80 2.82 9.21
C TYR A 95 12.20 3.11 9.74
N ASP A 96 12.73 4.31 9.49
CA ASP A 96 14.02 4.81 10.01
C ASP A 96 15.21 3.86 9.70
N ASN A 97 15.17 3.12 8.60
CA ASN A 97 16.10 2.04 8.26
C ASN A 97 16.22 0.93 9.32
N ASN A 98 15.19 0.76 10.15
CA ASN A 98 15.20 -0.21 11.25
C ASN A 98 14.73 -1.61 10.86
N LEU A 99 14.23 -1.80 9.63
CA LEU A 99 13.88 -3.13 9.14
C LEU A 99 15.14 -3.90 8.76
N VAL A 100 15.23 -5.12 9.25
CA VAL A 100 16.27 -6.08 8.86
C VAL A 100 15.79 -6.77 7.59
N VAL A 101 16.49 -6.52 6.50
CA VAL A 101 16.16 -7.05 5.16
C VAL A 101 17.23 -8.05 4.77
N PHE A 102 16.80 -9.21 4.26
CA PHE A 102 17.75 -10.18 3.71
C PHE A 102 18.19 -9.75 2.32
N PRO A 103 19.49 -9.78 2.03
CA PRO A 103 20.00 -9.49 0.70
C PRO A 103 19.47 -10.51 -0.29
N SER A 104 19.06 -10.03 -1.46
CA SER A 104 18.60 -10.89 -2.54
C SER A 104 19.79 -11.68 -3.14
N PRO A 105 19.66 -12.98 -3.37
CA PRO A 105 20.71 -13.77 -4.00
C PRO A 105 20.97 -13.39 -5.45
N SER A 106 20.07 -12.59 -6.05
CA SER A 106 20.05 -12.24 -7.47
C SER A 106 20.11 -10.73 -7.70
N ASN A 107 21.11 -10.05 -7.11
CA ASN A 107 21.30 -8.60 -7.23
C ASN A 107 21.52 -8.08 -8.68
N LYS A 108 21.71 -8.97 -9.64
CA LYS A 108 21.96 -8.65 -11.06
C LYS A 108 20.89 -9.18 -12.01
N SER A 109 19.80 -9.73 -11.51
CA SER A 109 18.71 -10.22 -12.34
C SER A 109 17.85 -9.05 -12.80
N ASP A 110 17.74 -8.89 -14.11
CA ASP A 110 16.81 -7.95 -14.74
C ASP A 110 15.33 -8.34 -14.53
N GLU A 111 15.05 -9.44 -13.86
CA GLU A 111 13.71 -9.98 -13.67
C GLU A 111 13.04 -9.52 -12.36
N PHE A 112 13.82 -9.16 -11.34
CA PHE A 112 13.31 -8.83 -10.01
C PHE A 112 13.70 -7.41 -9.59
N GLY A 113 12.90 -6.83 -8.68
CA GLY A 113 13.16 -5.54 -8.10
C GLY A 113 12.45 -4.39 -8.81
N ILE A 114 12.89 -3.17 -8.53
CA ILE A 114 12.33 -1.94 -9.07
C ILE A 114 13.06 -1.56 -10.35
N LYS A 115 12.31 -1.28 -11.41
CA LYS A 115 12.82 -0.70 -12.66
C LYS A 115 12.20 0.66 -12.91
N PHE A 116 13.02 1.62 -13.27
CA PHE A 116 12.58 2.95 -13.66
C PHE A 116 12.60 3.07 -15.19
N THR A 117 11.48 3.48 -15.77
CA THR A 117 11.38 3.76 -17.21
C THR A 117 10.99 5.23 -17.41
N HIS A 118 11.91 6.01 -17.98
CA HIS A 118 11.64 7.42 -18.30
C HIS A 118 11.05 7.56 -19.70
N VAL A 119 9.83 8.07 -19.80
CA VAL A 119 9.17 8.38 -21.06
C VAL A 119 9.53 9.80 -21.49
N LYS A 120 10.59 9.94 -22.32
CA LYS A 120 11.14 11.26 -22.72
C LYS A 120 10.13 12.18 -23.41
N ALA A 121 9.20 11.61 -24.19
CA ALA A 121 8.15 12.36 -24.89
C ALA A 121 6.89 12.57 -24.01
N GLY A 122 6.91 12.08 -22.77
CA GLY A 122 5.78 12.20 -21.87
C GLY A 122 5.50 13.65 -21.50
N PHE A 123 4.24 14.05 -21.64
CA PHE A 123 3.76 15.37 -21.24
C PHE A 123 2.45 15.22 -20.45
N PHE A 124 2.47 15.72 -19.22
CA PHE A 124 1.30 15.66 -18.35
C PHE A 124 0.41 16.88 -18.60
N ASN A 125 -0.78 16.67 -19.14
CA ASN A 125 -1.78 17.67 -19.40
C ASN A 125 -3.18 17.16 -19.09
N ASN A 126 -4.05 18.01 -18.55
CA ASN A 126 -5.42 17.65 -18.16
C ASN A 126 -5.52 16.38 -17.29
N GLN A 127 -4.60 16.23 -16.36
CA GLN A 127 -4.48 15.08 -15.46
C GLN A 127 -4.15 13.74 -16.18
N CYS A 128 -3.59 13.80 -17.36
CA CYS A 128 -3.26 12.64 -18.17
C CYS A 128 -1.93 12.80 -18.91
N ASN A 129 -1.20 11.69 -19.08
CA ASN A 129 -0.02 11.58 -19.93
C ASN A 129 -0.24 10.44 -20.92
N ILE A 130 -0.60 10.80 -22.15
CA ILE A 130 -0.97 9.83 -23.20
C ILE A 130 0.22 8.96 -23.61
N GLU A 131 1.41 9.54 -23.72
CA GLU A 131 2.59 8.78 -24.15
C GLU A 131 3.02 7.77 -23.07
N GLU A 132 2.87 8.12 -21.81
CA GLU A 132 3.09 7.19 -20.71
C GLU A 132 2.06 6.05 -20.74
N ALA A 133 0.78 6.36 -20.99
CA ALA A 133 -0.27 5.34 -21.11
C ALA A 133 0.03 4.33 -22.21
N LYS A 134 0.52 4.76 -23.37
CA LYS A 134 0.93 3.88 -24.46
C LYS A 134 2.09 2.95 -24.07
N VAL A 135 3.10 3.50 -23.37
CA VAL A 135 4.25 2.72 -22.91
C VAL A 135 3.81 1.68 -21.90
N ILE A 136 2.89 2.04 -20.98
CA ILE A 136 2.33 1.10 -20.01
C ILE A 136 1.52 0.01 -20.71
N ALA A 137 0.65 0.36 -21.67
CA ALA A 137 -0.14 -0.61 -22.42
C ALA A 137 0.75 -1.62 -23.16
N GLU A 138 1.83 -1.15 -23.78
CA GLU A 138 2.80 -2.03 -24.43
C GLU A 138 3.52 -2.94 -23.42
N ALA A 139 3.84 -2.45 -22.23
CA ALA A 139 4.42 -3.26 -21.16
C ALA A 139 3.44 -4.34 -20.67
N VAL A 140 2.14 -4.01 -20.55
CA VAL A 140 1.07 -4.96 -20.22
C VAL A 140 0.98 -6.07 -21.27
N ARG A 141 0.94 -5.72 -22.57
CA ARG A 141 0.91 -6.70 -23.67
C ARG A 141 2.12 -7.63 -23.64
N LYS A 142 3.32 -7.06 -23.45
CA LYS A 142 4.56 -7.86 -23.35
C LYS A 142 4.55 -8.79 -22.14
N HIS A 143 4.02 -8.33 -21.01
CA HIS A 143 3.91 -9.19 -19.82
C HIS A 143 3.08 -10.43 -20.13
N PHE A 144 1.88 -10.29 -20.67
CA PHE A 144 0.99 -11.41 -20.96
C PHE A 144 1.48 -12.31 -22.09
N LEU A 145 2.24 -11.76 -23.05
CA LEU A 145 2.87 -12.58 -24.08
C LEU A 145 3.97 -13.51 -23.52
N HIS A 146 4.75 -13.03 -22.56
CA HIS A 146 5.88 -13.82 -22.03
C HIS A 146 5.51 -14.58 -20.75
N ARG A 147 4.50 -14.12 -20.01
CA ARG A 147 4.10 -14.65 -18.69
C ARG A 147 2.58 -14.73 -18.56
N PRO A 148 1.91 -15.53 -19.40
CA PRO A 148 0.44 -15.56 -19.48
C PRO A 148 -0.25 -16.05 -18.20
N ASN A 149 0.47 -16.76 -17.34
CA ASN A 149 -0.06 -17.31 -16.10
C ASN A 149 0.27 -16.45 -14.85
N GLU A 150 0.95 -15.32 -15.04
CA GLU A 150 1.27 -14.41 -13.94
C GLU A 150 0.30 -13.24 -13.91
N SER A 151 -0.18 -12.89 -12.72
CA SER A 151 -0.99 -11.69 -12.52
C SER A 151 -0.14 -10.42 -12.64
N LEU A 152 -0.74 -9.35 -13.15
CA LEU A 152 -0.13 -8.03 -13.25
C LEU A 152 -1.06 -6.99 -12.64
N GLY A 153 -0.55 -6.16 -11.74
CA GLY A 153 -1.24 -4.97 -11.23
C GLY A 153 -0.71 -3.72 -11.93
N VAL A 154 -1.60 -2.84 -12.36
CA VAL A 154 -1.27 -1.52 -12.90
C VAL A 154 -1.88 -0.47 -11.99
N VAL A 155 -1.07 0.48 -11.50
CA VAL A 155 -1.52 1.54 -10.60
C VAL A 155 -1.29 2.89 -11.27
N ALA A 156 -2.34 3.71 -11.32
CA ALA A 156 -2.28 5.09 -11.77
C ALA A 156 -2.57 6.04 -10.61
N MET A 157 -1.97 7.24 -10.64
CA MET A 157 -2.12 8.23 -9.56
C MET A 157 -3.46 8.98 -9.59
N ASN A 158 -4.25 8.83 -10.67
CA ASN A 158 -5.59 9.41 -10.77
C ASN A 158 -6.47 8.64 -11.75
N ALA A 159 -7.78 8.88 -11.70
CA ALA A 159 -8.78 8.18 -12.51
C ALA A 159 -8.62 8.39 -14.01
N LYS A 160 -8.32 9.62 -14.46
CA LYS A 160 -8.16 9.94 -15.89
C LYS A 160 -6.98 9.20 -16.53
N GLN A 161 -5.86 9.11 -15.81
CA GLN A 161 -4.71 8.35 -16.28
C GLN A 161 -5.03 6.85 -16.35
N ARG A 162 -5.75 6.32 -15.36
CA ARG A 162 -6.23 4.93 -15.38
C ARG A 162 -7.08 4.64 -16.62
N GLU A 163 -8.12 5.46 -16.86
CA GLU A 163 -9.00 5.30 -18.02
C GLU A 163 -8.24 5.37 -19.36
N GLN A 164 -7.23 6.24 -19.45
CA GLN A 164 -6.40 6.36 -20.63
C GLN A 164 -5.53 5.12 -20.85
N ILE A 165 -4.99 4.54 -19.77
CA ILE A 165 -4.24 3.28 -19.86
C ILE A 165 -5.16 2.14 -20.32
N GLU A 166 -6.36 2.01 -19.72
CA GLU A 166 -7.36 1.02 -20.08
C GLU A 166 -7.69 1.10 -21.57
N ARG A 167 -7.97 2.29 -22.12
CA ARG A 167 -8.19 2.48 -23.57
C ARG A 167 -7.02 1.99 -24.42
N CYS A 168 -5.79 2.39 -24.06
CA CYS A 168 -4.61 1.96 -24.82
C CYS A 168 -4.34 0.45 -24.74
N VAL A 169 -4.83 -0.24 -23.70
CA VAL A 169 -4.71 -1.70 -23.58
C VAL A 169 -5.74 -2.41 -24.48
N GLU A 170 -6.95 -1.82 -24.63
CA GLU A 170 -8.04 -2.35 -25.45
C GLU A 170 -7.81 -2.17 -26.97
N GLU A 171 -7.05 -1.16 -27.39
CA GLU A 171 -6.63 -0.93 -28.78
C GLU A 171 -5.57 -1.95 -29.26
#